data_15720177f36461ac091b151945299a40
#
_entry.id   15720177f36461ac091b151945299a40
#
_cell.length_a   1.000
_cell.length_b   1.000
_cell.length_c   1.000
_cell.angle_alpha   90.00
_cell.angle_beta   90.00
_cell.angle_gamma   90.00
#
_symmetry.space_group_name_H-M   'P 1'
#
loop_
_entity.id
_entity.type
_entity.pdbx_description
1 polymer ?
#
loop_
_entity_poly.entity_id
_entity_poly.type
_entity_poly.pdbx_seq_one_letter_code
_entity_poly.pdbx_strand_id
1 'polypeptide(L)'
;FAIIVEGPRDKAALLRLGFVGPIEVVNRGWGMDRLAAYLYETYGTRTSDRRSTMTLLMDWDRTGGKLQSNLRRRLESFDVMIDEDLRKNLMKTLKPETRVVESLGGLAGALVPHMDMEAIIRQDEE
;
A
#
# COMPACT_ATOMS: atom_id res chain seq x y z
N PHE A 1 6.11 -8.34 2.86
CA PHE A 1 4.72 -7.86 2.74
C PHE A 1 4.50 -7.18 1.40
N ALA A 2 3.24 -7.10 0.99
CA ALA A 2 2.86 -6.48 -0.26
C ALA A 2 2.30 -5.08 -0.02
N ILE A 3 2.59 -4.15 -0.95
CA ILE A 3 1.97 -2.83 -0.94
C ILE A 3 0.96 -2.76 -2.08
N ILE A 4 -0.24 -2.29 -1.78
CA ILE A 4 -1.32 -2.16 -2.74
C ILE A 4 -1.53 -0.67 -3.04
N VAL A 5 -1.41 -0.28 -4.29
CA VAL A 5 -1.55 1.11 -4.74
C VAL A 5 -2.63 1.25 -5.80
N GLU A 6 -3.02 2.49 -6.13
CA GLU A 6 -4.08 2.71 -7.10
C GLU A 6 -3.68 2.39 -8.52
N GLY A 7 -2.55 2.90 -8.99
CA GLY A 7 -2.19 2.83 -10.39
C GLY A 7 -0.72 2.59 -10.67
N PRO A 8 -0.37 2.41 -11.96
CA PRO A 8 1.01 2.11 -12.35
C PRO A 8 2.02 3.21 -12.01
N ARG A 9 1.58 4.47 -11.99
CA ARG A 9 2.45 5.59 -11.64
C ARG A 9 2.85 5.56 -10.18
N ASP A 10 1.92 5.12 -9.32
CA ASP A 10 2.17 4.95 -7.89
C ASP A 10 3.20 3.84 -7.68
N LYS A 11 3.03 2.75 -8.40
CA LYS A 11 4.00 1.64 -8.38
C LYS A 11 5.38 2.13 -8.81
N ALA A 12 5.45 2.88 -9.90
CA ALA A 12 6.72 3.41 -10.40
C ALA A 12 7.38 4.33 -9.37
N ALA A 13 6.58 5.14 -8.66
CA ALA A 13 7.10 6.03 -7.63
C ALA A 13 7.73 5.24 -6.47
N LEU A 14 7.08 4.17 -6.02
CA LEU A 14 7.63 3.31 -4.97
C LEU A 14 8.90 2.61 -5.40
N LEU A 15 8.97 2.16 -6.64
CA LEU A 15 10.19 1.55 -7.18
C LEU A 15 11.34 2.54 -7.20
N ARG A 16 11.08 3.80 -7.56
CA ARG A 16 12.11 4.85 -7.54
C ARG A 16 12.60 5.14 -6.11
N LEU A 17 11.73 4.94 -5.12
CA LEU A 17 12.10 5.10 -3.71
C LEU A 17 12.87 3.91 -3.14
N GLY A 18 13.05 2.87 -3.94
CA GLY A 18 13.84 1.71 -3.52
C GLY A 18 13.05 0.53 -2.95
N PHE A 19 11.74 0.58 -3.01
CA PHE A 19 10.94 -0.55 -2.53
C PHE A 19 11.13 -1.73 -3.48
N VAL A 20 11.42 -2.90 -2.95
CA VAL A 20 11.75 -4.09 -3.75
C VAL A 20 10.77 -5.25 -3.57
N GLY A 21 9.77 -5.12 -2.71
CA GLY A 21 8.78 -6.16 -2.49
C GLY A 21 7.66 -6.14 -3.52
N PRO A 22 6.66 -7.02 -3.37
CA PRO A 22 5.51 -7.05 -4.26
C PRO A 22 4.70 -5.76 -4.18
N ILE A 23 4.36 -5.21 -5.34
CA ILE A 23 3.49 -4.04 -5.43
C ILE A 23 2.34 -4.41 -6.37
N GLU A 24 1.10 -4.31 -5.86
CA GLU A 24 -0.09 -4.62 -6.64
C GLU A 24 -0.85 -3.34 -6.95
N VAL A 25 -1.44 -3.30 -8.14
CA VAL A 25 -2.17 -2.14 -8.63
C VAL A 25 -3.67 -2.45 -8.62
N VAL A 26 -4.47 -1.54 -8.05
CA VAL A 26 -5.92 -1.70 -8.01
C VAL A 26 -6.56 -1.49 -9.37
N ASN A 27 -6.14 -0.45 -10.09
CA ASN A 27 -6.70 -0.11 -11.39
C ASN A 27 -6.14 -1.01 -12.49
N ARG A 28 -6.70 -2.21 -12.58
CA ARG A 28 -6.31 -3.22 -13.58
C ARG A 28 -7.49 -3.77 -14.38
N GLY A 29 -8.64 -3.08 -14.28
CA GLY A 29 -9.82 -3.51 -15.03
C GLY A 29 -10.63 -4.62 -14.39
N TRP A 30 -10.35 -4.97 -13.14
CA TRP A 30 -11.10 -5.99 -12.41
C TRP A 30 -12.14 -5.36 -11.48
N GLY A 31 -13.21 -6.09 -11.22
CA GLY A 31 -14.12 -5.71 -10.14
C GLY A 31 -13.44 -5.85 -8.79
N MET A 32 -13.96 -5.12 -7.80
CA MET A 32 -13.36 -5.07 -6.48
C MET A 32 -13.38 -6.43 -5.77
N ASP A 33 -14.44 -7.22 -5.96
CA ASP A 33 -14.55 -8.54 -5.34
C ASP A 33 -13.49 -9.50 -5.90
N ARG A 34 -13.28 -9.47 -7.20
CA ARG A 34 -12.26 -10.29 -7.84
C ARG A 34 -10.87 -9.91 -7.36
N LEU A 35 -10.62 -8.62 -7.25
CA LEU A 35 -9.33 -8.11 -6.78
C LEU A 35 -9.07 -8.55 -5.35
N ALA A 36 -10.06 -8.39 -4.46
CA ALA A 36 -9.92 -8.79 -3.07
C ALA A 36 -9.64 -10.29 -2.94
N ALA A 37 -10.35 -11.11 -3.71
CA ALA A 37 -10.12 -12.56 -3.70
C ALA A 37 -8.71 -12.91 -4.16
N TYR A 38 -8.24 -12.27 -5.22
CA TYR A 38 -6.87 -12.46 -5.72
C TYR A 38 -5.82 -12.10 -4.68
N LEU A 39 -5.99 -10.94 -4.04
CA LEU A 39 -5.05 -10.49 -3.02
C LEU A 39 -5.05 -11.41 -1.81
N TYR A 40 -6.22 -11.87 -1.40
CA TYR A 40 -6.32 -12.84 -0.31
C TYR A 40 -5.59 -14.14 -0.67
N GLU A 41 -5.87 -14.69 -1.83
CA GLU A 41 -5.26 -15.96 -2.24
C GLU A 41 -3.75 -15.86 -2.39
N THR A 42 -3.26 -14.71 -2.86
CA THR A 42 -1.83 -14.51 -3.11
C THR A 42 -1.06 -14.22 -1.84
N TYR A 43 -1.62 -13.42 -0.94
CA TYR A 43 -0.89 -12.91 0.23
C TYR A 43 -1.54 -13.26 1.56
N GLY A 44 -2.84 -13.34 1.61
CA GLY A 44 -3.57 -13.44 2.87
C GLY A 44 -3.49 -14.79 3.56
N THR A 45 -3.31 -15.87 2.81
CA THR A 45 -3.32 -17.21 3.35
C THR A 45 -2.03 -17.58 4.08
N ARG A 46 -1.03 -16.72 4.05
CA ARG A 46 0.28 -17.00 4.62
C ARG A 46 0.49 -16.45 6.03
N THR A 47 -0.57 -15.90 6.64
CA THR A 47 -0.44 -15.30 7.97
C THR A 47 -0.71 -16.31 9.06
N SER A 48 0.29 -17.08 9.43
CA SER A 48 0.19 -17.91 10.62
C SER A 48 0.54 -17.15 11.88
N ASP A 49 1.23 -16.02 11.79
CA ASP A 49 1.77 -15.28 12.92
C ASP A 49 1.02 -13.98 13.24
N ARG A 50 -0.11 -13.74 12.63
CA ARG A 50 -0.95 -12.55 12.80
C ARG A 50 -0.30 -11.24 12.39
N ARG A 51 0.75 -11.28 11.60
CA ARG A 51 1.33 -10.06 11.04
C ARG A 51 0.51 -9.61 9.84
N SER A 52 0.46 -8.29 9.64
CA SER A 52 -0.16 -7.74 8.45
C SER A 52 0.56 -8.25 7.20
N THR A 53 -0.20 -8.75 6.25
CA THR A 53 0.37 -9.28 5.00
C THR A 53 0.32 -8.26 3.88
N MET A 54 -0.52 -7.26 4.02
CA MET A 54 -0.73 -6.24 2.99
C MET A 54 -0.77 -4.86 3.61
N THR A 55 -0.13 -3.92 2.95
CA THR A 55 -0.19 -2.50 3.29
C THR A 55 -1.01 -1.82 2.20
N LEU A 56 -2.12 -1.19 2.56
CA LEU A 56 -2.94 -0.45 1.62
C LEU A 56 -2.45 0.99 1.56
N LEU A 57 -2.08 1.44 0.37
CA LEU A 57 -1.53 2.78 0.16
C LEU A 57 -2.24 3.46 -1.00
N MET A 58 -3.52 3.72 -0.81
CA MET A 58 -4.28 4.53 -1.77
C MET A 58 -3.93 5.99 -1.54
N ASP A 59 -4.18 6.84 -2.54
CA ASP A 59 -3.98 8.27 -2.38
C ASP A 59 -4.81 8.78 -1.20
N TRP A 60 -4.37 9.87 -0.60
CA TRP A 60 -5.07 10.43 0.56
C TRP A 60 -5.92 11.65 0.20
N ASP A 61 -6.45 11.65 -1.01
CA ASP A 61 -7.54 12.52 -1.39
C ASP A 61 -8.88 11.80 -1.10
N ARG A 62 -9.99 12.45 -1.42
CA ARG A 62 -11.31 11.90 -1.13
C ARG A 62 -11.57 10.57 -1.85
N THR A 63 -11.20 10.50 -3.12
CA THR A 63 -11.40 9.30 -3.92
C THR A 63 -10.54 8.15 -3.39
N GLY A 64 -9.30 8.43 -3.07
CA GLY A 64 -8.40 7.44 -2.50
C GLY A 64 -8.87 6.94 -1.14
N GLY A 65 -9.44 7.81 -0.33
CA GLY A 65 -10.01 7.41 0.96
C GLY A 65 -11.17 6.44 0.83
N LYS A 66 -12.05 6.68 -0.15
CA LYS A 66 -13.16 5.75 -0.42
C LYS A 66 -12.67 4.41 -0.91
N LEU A 67 -11.70 4.40 -1.79
CA LEU A 67 -11.13 3.19 -2.34
C LEU A 67 -10.41 2.39 -1.25
N GLN A 68 -9.67 3.07 -0.40
CA GLN A 68 -8.99 2.48 0.75
C GLN A 68 -9.98 1.76 1.67
N SER A 69 -11.06 2.44 2.05
CA SER A 69 -12.09 1.86 2.92
C SER A 69 -12.81 0.69 2.29
N ASN A 70 -13.11 0.80 1.00
CA ASN A 70 -13.81 -0.24 0.27
C ASN A 70 -12.98 -1.52 0.20
N LEU A 71 -11.73 -1.39 -0.20
CA LEU A 71 -10.84 -2.54 -0.31
C LEU A 71 -10.56 -3.15 1.06
N ARG A 72 -10.32 -2.30 2.08
CA ARG A 72 -10.09 -2.76 3.44
C ARG A 72 -11.23 -3.63 3.95
N ARG A 73 -12.48 -3.17 3.78
CA ARG A 73 -13.64 -3.93 4.25
C ARG A 73 -13.74 -5.30 3.59
N ARG A 74 -13.46 -5.38 2.30
CA ARG A 74 -13.50 -6.64 1.60
C ARG A 74 -12.43 -7.60 2.07
N LEU A 75 -11.23 -7.11 2.27
CA LEU A 75 -10.12 -7.94 2.73
C LEU A 75 -10.33 -8.39 4.18
N GLU A 76 -10.85 -7.51 5.02
CA GLU A 76 -11.15 -7.87 6.41
C GLU A 76 -12.23 -8.93 6.51
N SER A 77 -13.12 -9.01 5.52
CA SER A 77 -14.13 -10.09 5.50
C SER A 77 -13.51 -11.47 5.28
N PHE A 78 -12.26 -11.51 4.80
CA PHE A 78 -11.49 -12.76 4.70
C PHE A 78 -10.55 -12.95 5.89
N ASP A 79 -10.71 -12.17 6.95
CA ASP A 79 -9.83 -12.18 8.13
C ASP A 79 -8.38 -11.85 7.82
N VAL A 80 -8.15 -11.06 6.79
CA VAL A 80 -6.81 -10.59 6.44
C VAL A 80 -6.44 -9.40 7.30
N MET A 81 -5.24 -9.41 7.84
CA MET A 81 -4.72 -8.28 8.60
C MET A 81 -4.12 -7.25 7.65
N ILE A 82 -4.62 -6.03 7.75
CA ILE A 82 -4.23 -4.93 6.87
C ILE A 82 -3.46 -3.88 7.67
N ASP A 83 -2.34 -3.43 7.11
CA ASP A 83 -1.58 -2.31 7.66
C ASP A 83 -1.98 -1.03 6.93
N GLU A 84 -2.44 -0.05 7.67
CA GLU A 84 -2.76 1.28 7.15
C GLU A 84 -1.88 2.36 7.74
N ASP A 85 -0.90 1.99 8.56
CA ASP A 85 -0.09 2.95 9.29
C ASP A 85 0.80 3.79 8.37
N LEU A 86 1.35 3.18 7.33
CA LEU A 86 2.17 3.93 6.37
C LEU A 86 1.37 5.06 5.74
N ARG A 87 0.15 4.76 5.27
CA ARG A 87 -0.71 5.77 4.66
C ARG A 87 -1.05 6.89 5.64
N LYS A 88 -1.40 6.53 6.87
CA LYS A 88 -1.72 7.51 7.90
C LYS A 88 -0.55 8.42 8.22
N ASN A 89 0.63 7.86 8.30
CA ASN A 89 1.83 8.62 8.59
C ASN A 89 2.18 9.58 7.46
N LEU A 90 2.04 9.13 6.22
CA LEU A 90 2.28 9.99 5.06
C LEU A 90 1.25 11.12 4.98
N MET A 91 -0.02 10.83 5.27
CA MET A 91 -1.06 11.85 5.31
C MET A 91 -0.73 12.95 6.31
N LYS A 92 -0.31 12.57 7.52
CA LYS A 92 0.02 13.53 8.56
C LYS A 92 1.21 14.40 8.19
N THR A 93 2.21 13.77 7.59
CA THR A 93 3.50 14.44 7.33
C THR A 93 3.45 15.29 6.06
N LEU A 94 2.78 14.79 5.01
CA LEU A 94 2.88 15.36 3.66
C LEU A 94 1.60 15.97 3.12
N LYS A 95 0.51 15.90 3.87
CA LYS A 95 -0.79 16.37 3.39
C LYS A 95 -0.79 17.79 2.82
N PRO A 96 -0.09 18.77 3.41
CA PRO A 96 -0.06 20.10 2.81
C PRO A 96 0.66 20.15 1.46
N GLU A 97 1.54 19.18 1.19
CA GLU A 97 2.41 19.18 0.02
C GLU A 97 1.92 18.27 -1.09
N THR A 98 1.29 17.14 -0.74
CA THR A 98 0.77 16.21 -1.74
C THR A 98 -0.34 15.36 -1.15
N ARG A 99 -1.22 14.84 -2.02
CA ARG A 99 -2.31 13.93 -1.65
C ARG A 99 -2.33 12.68 -2.50
N VAL A 100 -1.40 12.54 -3.42
CA VAL A 100 -1.34 11.42 -4.34
C VAL A 100 0.01 10.72 -4.24
N VAL A 101 -0.03 9.39 -4.28
CA VAL A 101 1.16 8.56 -4.11
C VAL A 101 2.18 8.81 -5.20
N GLU A 102 1.77 9.03 -6.44
CA GLU A 102 2.72 9.24 -7.53
C GLU A 102 3.63 10.44 -7.31
N SER A 103 3.19 11.43 -6.53
CA SER A 103 4.00 12.60 -6.21
C SER A 103 5.17 12.29 -5.28
N LEU A 104 5.15 11.14 -4.62
CA LEU A 104 6.18 10.76 -3.65
C LEU A 104 7.55 10.62 -4.32
N GLY A 105 7.57 10.27 -5.60
CA GLY A 105 8.84 10.18 -6.33
C GLY A 105 9.62 11.48 -6.32
N GLY A 106 8.93 12.64 -6.35
CA GLY A 106 9.57 13.95 -6.29
C GLY A 106 9.96 14.38 -4.88
N LEU A 107 9.51 13.65 -3.86
CA LEU A 107 9.78 13.98 -2.46
C LEU A 107 10.65 12.92 -1.79
N ALA A 108 11.42 12.17 -2.57
CA ALA A 108 12.19 11.03 -2.07
C ALA A 108 13.05 11.36 -0.85
N GLY A 109 13.72 12.52 -0.87
CA GLY A 109 14.57 12.94 0.23
C GLY A 109 13.82 13.17 1.53
N ALA A 110 12.57 13.63 1.45
CA ALA A 110 11.74 13.86 2.62
C ALA A 110 11.07 12.58 3.10
N LEU A 111 10.89 11.61 2.20
CA LEU A 111 10.14 10.39 2.50
C LEU A 111 10.96 9.25 3.05
N VAL A 112 12.21 9.15 2.66
CA VAL A 112 13.06 8.04 3.09
C VAL A 112 13.02 7.81 4.60
N PRO A 113 13.09 8.84 5.46
CA PRO A 113 13.02 8.62 6.92
C PRO A 113 11.67 8.06 7.39
N HIS A 114 10.62 8.19 6.59
CA HIS A 114 9.28 7.77 6.96
C HIS A 114 8.90 6.40 6.42
N MET A 115 9.47 6.09 5.27
CA MET A 115 9.10 4.84 4.61
C MET A 115 9.84 3.63 5.10
N ASP A 116 10.84 3.72 5.51
CA ASP A 116 11.63 3.25 5.66
C ASP A 116 12.33 2.30 6.00
N MET A 117 12.81 2.62 6.97
CA MET A 117 13.55 1.61 7.67
C MET A 117 12.77 0.33 7.80
N GLU A 118 11.46 0.46 8.05
CA GLU A 118 10.61 -0.70 8.22
C GLU A 118 10.46 -1.51 6.94
N ALA A 119 10.14 -0.86 5.85
CA ALA A 119 9.95 -1.54 4.57
C ALA A 119 11.26 -2.06 4.00
N ILE A 120 12.32 -1.26 4.08
CA ILE A 120 13.63 -1.61 3.54
C ILE A 120 14.25 -2.77 4.32
N ILE A 121 14.19 -2.72 5.63
CA ILE A 121 14.76 -3.77 6.47
C ILE A 121 14.03 -5.09 6.27
N ARG A 122 12.71 -5.08 6.16
CA ARG A 122 11.95 -6.30 5.92
C ARG A 122 12.30 -6.96 4.59
N GLN A 123 12.59 -6.16 3.57
CA GLN A 123 12.99 -6.71 2.29
C GLN A 123 14.37 -7.37 2.38
N ASP A 124 15.27 -6.80 3.14
CA ASP A 124 16.59 -7.38 3.33
C ASP A 124 16.55 -8.70 4.08
N GLU A 125 15.55 -8.89 4.94
CA GLU A 125 15.39 -10.12 5.71
C GLU A 125 14.78 -11.26 4.89
N GLU A 126 14.20 -10.96 3.78
CA GLU A 126 13.61 -11.96 2.89
C GLU A 126 14.61 -12.47 1.88
#